data_5375b70129eb620fb68e9c67b03e7390
#
_entry.id   5375b70129eb620fb68e9c67b03e7390
#
_cell.length_a   1.000
_cell.length_b   1.000
_cell.length_c   1.000
_cell.angle_alpha   90.00
_cell.angle_beta   90.00
_cell.angle_gamma   90.00
#
_symmetry.space_group_name_H-M   'P 1'
#
loop_
_entity.id
_entity.type
_entity.pdbx_description
1 polymer ?
#
loop_
_entity_poly.entity_id
_entity_poly.type
_entity_poly.pdbx_seq_one_letter_code
_entity_poly.pdbx_strand_id
1 'polypeptide(L)'
;MASQARVRGAVAIAAAVWACAACGSATPVAAQGAVTVHELASGLGHGARVLMIGAHPDDEDTSLLTWLARGRHADAAYLSLTRGDGGQNAIGNELGEALGAIRTEELLAARRVDGARQYFTRAYDFGFSKSVEETLRHWPRDSVMGDVVRVVRAMRPHVIVAVFSGTPRDGHGHHQLSGQLAREVFDAAADTVRWTVRGFGAAWTPQKFYRAARFNAAAATLGFDVGGYDPVRGRGLGELAAESRSQHRSQGFGSAPRRGSVMDYVRLEAVRAGDPSAKESDLFDGVRLPFAAGDAAARRLGDRITALRLALDLRAPWRALPLVDSARVAAEAWCAFGRPASALGDVCRGTVPVPATMRADSADVVLVGVRLLEQLRQLAAAASGLVLEATVDREFVAQGDSATLTLRITNRGPRTARAAIFTPSAQPMPADTIAPGGELRATLPLPRYARTEPWWLVGGRAGDLFAAPAATVDDEVRSDRPVASVPALVDGITVQLRAPITFNRVDETRGEVTTPLAVVPRVSVTLDGGATALARAGAPLVRDVTVRVTGFAQRAESATVALRLPAGLAADRATAPVVLVPGVAQAVTFRVRGTLAAGRHELQATVTAGGRTWSEGFQ
;
A
#
# COMPACT_ATOMS: atom_id res chain seq x y z
N MET A 1 39.64 15.07 23.32
CA MET A 1 38.81 16.00 22.54
C MET A 1 38.23 15.41 21.24
N ALA A 2 38.75 14.33 20.69
CA ALA A 2 38.22 13.70 19.45
C ALA A 2 36.97 12.80 19.69
N SER A 3 36.67 12.42 20.91
CA SER A 3 35.55 11.50 21.28
C SER A 3 34.19 12.21 21.37
N GLN A 4 34.15 13.48 21.71
CA GLN A 4 32.87 14.22 21.88
C GLN A 4 32.27 14.74 20.55
N ALA A 5 33.09 14.89 19.50
CA ALA A 5 32.58 15.35 18.20
C ALA A 5 31.82 14.25 17.42
N ARG A 6 32.17 12.97 17.64
CA ARG A 6 31.46 11.84 17.00
C ARG A 6 30.08 11.53 17.63
N VAL A 7 29.91 11.86 18.90
CA VAL A 7 28.60 11.66 19.59
C VAL A 7 27.59 12.74 19.16
N ARG A 8 28.04 13.97 18.87
CA ARG A 8 27.14 15.04 18.42
C ARG A 8 26.58 14.83 17.00
N GLY A 9 27.33 14.15 16.12
CA GLY A 9 26.85 13.78 14.78
C GLY A 9 25.74 12.71 14.82
N ALA A 10 25.80 11.75 15.75
CA ALA A 10 24.80 10.69 15.90
C ALA A 10 23.46 11.20 16.51
N VAL A 11 23.52 12.22 17.36
CA VAL A 11 22.33 12.81 18.01
C VAL A 11 21.49 13.62 17.03
N ALA A 12 22.10 14.29 16.05
CA ALA A 12 21.37 15.06 15.04
C ALA A 12 20.59 14.18 14.05
N ILE A 13 21.06 12.95 13.79
CA ILE A 13 20.36 11.97 12.93
C ILE A 13 19.16 11.36 13.64
N ALA A 14 19.19 11.25 14.96
CA ALA A 14 18.15 10.57 15.74
C ALA A 14 16.85 11.39 15.91
N ALA A 15 16.93 12.70 15.98
CA ALA A 15 15.73 13.57 16.11
C ALA A 15 14.87 13.60 14.84
N ALA A 16 15.47 13.33 13.67
CA ALA A 16 14.76 13.27 12.39
C ALA A 16 13.98 11.96 12.19
N VAL A 17 14.34 10.89 12.92
CA VAL A 17 13.78 9.54 12.70
C VAL A 17 12.35 9.37 13.23
N TRP A 18 11.96 10.11 14.26
CA TRP A 18 10.59 10.04 14.81
C TRP A 18 9.58 10.97 14.11
N ALA A 19 10.07 12.01 13.40
CA ALA A 19 9.20 12.93 12.66
C ALA A 19 8.79 12.40 11.26
N CYS A 20 9.47 11.39 10.74
CA CYS A 20 9.22 10.81 9.42
C CYS A 20 8.32 9.56 9.42
N ALA A 21 7.37 9.45 10.36
CA ALA A 21 6.31 8.42 10.25
C ALA A 21 5.37 8.63 9.05
N ALA A 22 5.55 9.72 8.29
CA ALA A 22 4.65 10.11 7.20
C ALA A 22 5.21 9.91 5.78
N CYS A 23 6.44 9.46 5.59
CA CYS A 23 7.04 9.32 4.26
C CYS A 23 7.60 7.92 4.02
N GLY A 24 6.94 7.18 3.16
CA GLY A 24 7.39 5.92 2.59
C GLY A 24 6.67 4.69 3.13
N SER A 25 5.83 4.12 2.29
CA SER A 25 5.26 2.78 2.42
C SER A 25 6.36 1.72 2.44
N ALA A 26 7.01 1.54 3.60
CA ALA A 26 7.86 0.38 3.77
C ALA A 26 6.96 -0.82 4.05
N THR A 27 6.73 -1.63 3.03
CA THR A 27 6.28 -3.01 3.25
C THR A 27 7.26 -3.65 4.23
N PRO A 28 6.79 -4.22 5.35
CA PRO A 28 7.67 -4.92 6.25
C PRO A 28 8.36 -6.05 5.48
N VAL A 29 9.67 -6.13 5.58
CA VAL A 29 10.43 -7.24 5.02
C VAL A 29 10.11 -8.47 5.86
N ALA A 30 9.03 -9.18 5.48
CA ALA A 30 8.48 -10.29 6.24
C ALA A 30 9.43 -11.52 6.27
N ALA A 31 10.34 -11.64 5.31
CA ALA A 31 11.32 -12.72 5.25
C ALA A 31 12.71 -12.14 5.02
N GLN A 32 13.52 -12.12 6.07
CA GLN A 32 14.93 -11.74 5.98
C GLN A 32 15.75 -12.99 5.67
N GLY A 33 15.91 -13.31 4.40
CA GLY A 33 16.64 -14.47 3.95
C GLY A 33 17.24 -14.27 2.56
N ALA A 34 17.89 -15.33 2.03
CA ALA A 34 18.58 -15.30 0.74
C ALA A 34 17.71 -14.81 -0.42
N VAL A 35 16.44 -15.19 -0.45
CA VAL A 35 15.46 -14.76 -1.47
C VAL A 35 15.30 -13.24 -1.45
N THR A 36 15.03 -12.66 -0.27
CA THR A 36 14.84 -11.20 -0.12
C THR A 36 16.10 -10.43 -0.49
N VAL A 37 17.28 -10.91 -0.03
CA VAL A 37 18.57 -10.29 -0.36
C VAL A 37 18.81 -10.34 -1.87
N HIS A 38 18.55 -11.48 -2.50
CA HIS A 38 18.69 -11.63 -3.95
C HIS A 38 17.77 -10.67 -4.72
N GLU A 39 16.51 -10.59 -4.35
CA GLU A 39 15.53 -9.73 -5.02
C GLU A 39 15.90 -8.24 -4.94
N LEU A 40 16.21 -7.79 -3.72
CA LEU A 40 16.61 -6.39 -3.51
C LEU A 40 17.88 -6.05 -4.29
N ALA A 41 18.89 -6.92 -4.26
CA ALA A 41 20.13 -6.69 -5.01
C ALA A 41 19.90 -6.73 -6.53
N SER A 42 19.09 -7.67 -7.02
CA SER A 42 18.76 -7.79 -8.44
C SER A 42 17.97 -6.59 -8.96
N GLY A 43 17.08 -6.02 -8.14
CA GLY A 43 16.26 -4.85 -8.49
C GLY A 43 17.02 -3.52 -8.53
N LEU A 44 18.23 -3.43 -7.94
CA LEU A 44 18.97 -2.16 -7.90
C LEU A 44 19.26 -1.62 -9.31
N GLY A 45 18.98 -0.35 -9.54
CA GLY A 45 19.43 0.37 -10.74
C GLY A 45 18.75 0.00 -12.07
N HIS A 46 17.70 -0.82 -12.08
CA HIS A 46 16.98 -1.11 -13.33
C HIS A 46 16.23 0.11 -13.89
N GLY A 47 15.60 0.91 -13.05
CA GLY A 47 14.98 2.18 -13.40
C GLY A 47 13.79 2.11 -14.36
N ALA A 48 13.47 0.96 -14.97
CA ALA A 48 12.31 0.78 -15.84
C ALA A 48 11.03 0.77 -15.00
N ARG A 49 9.99 1.51 -15.44
CA ARG A 49 8.71 1.64 -14.74
C ARG A 49 7.54 1.34 -15.66
N VAL A 50 6.63 0.46 -15.22
CA VAL A 50 5.45 0.06 -15.96
C VAL A 50 4.20 0.23 -15.10
N LEU A 51 3.20 0.94 -15.59
CA LEU A 51 1.89 1.06 -14.94
C LEU A 51 0.85 0.29 -15.73
N MET A 52 0.24 -0.72 -15.13
CA MET A 52 -0.94 -1.39 -15.63
C MET A 52 -2.19 -0.70 -15.07
N ILE A 53 -3.22 -0.50 -15.90
CA ILE A 53 -4.47 0.18 -15.50
C ILE A 53 -5.66 -0.71 -15.80
N GLY A 54 -6.48 -0.99 -14.77
CA GLY A 54 -7.75 -1.70 -14.84
C GLY A 54 -8.82 -1.03 -13.98
N ALA A 55 -10.00 -1.62 -13.89
CA ALA A 55 -11.15 -1.03 -13.20
C ALA A 55 -11.29 -1.51 -11.75
N HIS A 56 -11.06 -2.81 -11.49
CA HIS A 56 -11.29 -3.44 -10.18
C HIS A 56 -10.07 -4.20 -9.66
N PRO A 57 -10.01 -4.49 -8.35
CA PRO A 57 -9.13 -5.52 -7.81
C PRO A 57 -9.49 -6.88 -8.44
N ASP A 58 -8.58 -7.53 -9.13
CA ASP A 58 -8.68 -8.80 -9.87
C ASP A 58 -8.68 -8.69 -11.42
N ASP A 59 -8.79 -7.49 -11.99
CA ASP A 59 -8.67 -7.30 -13.44
C ASP A 59 -7.24 -7.45 -13.94
N GLU A 60 -6.25 -7.24 -13.05
CA GLU A 60 -4.85 -7.20 -13.44
C GLU A 60 -4.37 -8.51 -14.07
N ASP A 61 -3.44 -8.35 -15.00
CA ASP A 61 -2.66 -9.45 -15.52
C ASP A 61 -1.55 -9.83 -14.54
N THR A 62 -1.85 -10.79 -13.65
CA THR A 62 -0.88 -11.25 -12.65
C THR A 62 0.35 -11.92 -13.28
N SER A 63 0.22 -12.51 -14.49
CA SER A 63 1.36 -13.10 -15.20
C SER A 63 2.33 -12.03 -15.68
N LEU A 64 1.80 -11.00 -16.35
CA LEU A 64 2.61 -9.87 -16.80
C LEU A 64 3.23 -9.11 -15.63
N LEU A 65 2.46 -8.83 -14.56
CA LEU A 65 2.99 -8.13 -13.38
C LEU A 65 4.09 -8.92 -12.69
N THR A 66 3.92 -10.24 -12.50
CA THR A 66 4.94 -11.10 -11.91
C THR A 66 6.21 -11.12 -12.76
N TRP A 67 6.05 -11.27 -14.08
CA TRP A 67 7.19 -11.25 -15.00
C TRP A 67 7.94 -9.91 -14.97
N LEU A 68 7.21 -8.78 -14.98
CA LEU A 68 7.82 -7.45 -14.90
C LEU A 68 8.56 -7.24 -13.57
N ALA A 69 7.90 -7.51 -12.44
CA ALA A 69 8.45 -7.20 -11.13
C ALA A 69 9.52 -8.21 -10.68
N ARG A 70 9.23 -9.53 -10.80
CA ARG A 70 10.14 -10.59 -10.32
C ARG A 70 11.12 -11.05 -11.38
N GLY A 71 10.67 -11.17 -12.63
CA GLY A 71 11.52 -11.66 -13.73
C GLY A 71 12.42 -10.58 -14.33
N ARG A 72 11.89 -9.37 -14.54
CA ARG A 72 12.60 -8.26 -15.17
C ARG A 72 13.08 -7.21 -14.16
N HIS A 73 12.74 -7.34 -12.89
CA HIS A 73 13.05 -6.39 -11.83
C HIS A 73 12.64 -4.94 -12.17
N ALA A 74 11.62 -4.77 -13.02
CA ALA A 74 11.05 -3.47 -13.31
C ALA A 74 10.20 -2.99 -12.12
N ASP A 75 10.12 -1.68 -11.94
CA ASP A 75 9.20 -1.06 -11.01
C ASP A 75 7.79 -1.11 -11.62
N ALA A 76 7.12 -2.25 -11.48
CA ALA A 76 5.78 -2.49 -11.99
C ALA A 76 4.73 -2.07 -10.97
N ALA A 77 3.63 -1.48 -11.44
CA ALA A 77 2.49 -1.11 -10.61
C ALA A 77 1.17 -1.43 -11.28
N TYR A 78 0.16 -1.68 -10.47
CA TYR A 78 -1.23 -1.75 -10.90
C TYR A 78 -2.01 -0.56 -10.35
N LEU A 79 -2.77 0.12 -11.20
CA LEU A 79 -3.79 1.08 -10.82
C LEU A 79 -5.16 0.45 -11.03
N SER A 80 -5.87 0.19 -9.94
CA SER A 80 -7.29 -0.13 -9.95
C SER A 80 -8.09 1.16 -9.79
N LEU A 81 -9.06 1.41 -10.66
CA LEU A 81 -9.89 2.62 -10.52
C LEU A 81 -10.73 2.59 -9.26
N THR A 82 -11.21 1.40 -8.84
CA THR A 82 -12.05 1.21 -7.66
C THR A 82 -11.42 0.24 -6.68
N ARG A 83 -12.07 0.07 -5.52
CA ARG A 83 -11.71 -0.96 -4.53
C ARG A 83 -12.60 -2.20 -4.62
N GLY A 84 -13.51 -2.22 -5.59
CA GLY A 84 -14.40 -3.36 -5.83
C GLY A 84 -15.54 -3.49 -4.82
N ASP A 85 -15.97 -2.37 -4.24
CA ASP A 85 -17.03 -2.29 -3.23
C ASP A 85 -18.37 -2.87 -3.71
N GLY A 86 -18.66 -2.74 -5.02
CA GLY A 86 -19.90 -3.19 -5.67
C GLY A 86 -19.87 -4.64 -6.15
N GLY A 87 -18.79 -5.36 -5.89
CA GLY A 87 -18.64 -6.76 -6.30
C GLY A 87 -19.42 -7.75 -5.45
N GLN A 88 -19.26 -9.03 -5.80
CA GLN A 88 -19.76 -10.16 -5.01
C GLN A 88 -18.76 -10.53 -3.89
N ASN A 89 -19.25 -11.26 -2.88
CA ASN A 89 -18.42 -11.82 -1.83
C ASN A 89 -18.70 -13.33 -1.69
N ALA A 90 -17.80 -14.16 -2.19
CA ALA A 90 -17.94 -15.62 -2.12
C ALA A 90 -17.51 -16.23 -0.78
N ILE A 91 -16.90 -15.44 0.12
CA ILE A 91 -16.33 -15.94 1.39
C ILE A 91 -16.97 -15.34 2.64
N GLY A 92 -17.87 -14.36 2.49
CA GLY A 92 -18.49 -13.66 3.62
C GLY A 92 -19.78 -12.95 3.22
N ASN A 93 -20.30 -12.15 4.15
CA ASN A 93 -21.53 -11.37 3.96
C ASN A 93 -21.28 -9.86 3.84
N GLU A 94 -20.03 -9.44 3.88
CA GLU A 94 -19.64 -8.03 3.79
C GLU A 94 -19.88 -7.53 2.37
N LEU A 95 -20.53 -6.37 2.28
CA LEU A 95 -20.83 -5.65 1.04
C LEU A 95 -20.45 -4.17 1.19
N GLY A 96 -20.44 -3.45 0.08
CA GLY A 96 -20.10 -2.02 0.07
C GLY A 96 -18.68 -1.76 0.55
N GLU A 97 -18.47 -0.73 1.34
CA GLU A 97 -17.17 -0.29 1.83
C GLU A 97 -16.41 -1.38 2.59
N ALA A 98 -17.12 -2.26 3.32
CA ALA A 98 -16.51 -3.39 4.01
C ALA A 98 -15.93 -4.41 3.02
N LEU A 99 -16.65 -4.72 1.94
CA LEU A 99 -16.12 -5.55 0.86
C LEU A 99 -14.94 -4.88 0.14
N GLY A 100 -15.03 -3.56 -0.09
CA GLY A 100 -13.94 -2.78 -0.66
C GLY A 100 -12.65 -2.85 0.18
N ALA A 101 -12.78 -2.84 1.51
CA ALA A 101 -11.65 -3.04 2.42
C ALA A 101 -11.06 -4.45 2.30
N ILE A 102 -11.90 -5.50 2.26
CA ILE A 102 -11.47 -6.89 2.05
C ILE A 102 -10.72 -7.03 0.72
N ARG A 103 -11.32 -6.57 -0.39
CA ARG A 103 -10.73 -6.67 -1.73
C ARG A 103 -9.45 -5.85 -1.87
N THR A 104 -9.34 -4.73 -1.14
CA THR A 104 -8.08 -3.98 -1.04
C THR A 104 -6.98 -4.84 -0.40
N GLU A 105 -7.25 -5.51 0.72
CA GLU A 105 -6.27 -6.37 1.38
C GLU A 105 -5.94 -7.62 0.55
N GLU A 106 -6.90 -8.20 -0.18
CA GLU A 106 -6.66 -9.28 -1.13
C GLU A 106 -5.71 -8.85 -2.25
N LEU A 107 -5.93 -7.67 -2.82
CA LEU A 107 -5.07 -7.10 -3.84
C LEU A 107 -3.67 -6.79 -3.31
N LEU A 108 -3.55 -6.29 -2.07
CA LEU A 108 -2.26 -6.10 -1.41
C LEU A 108 -1.54 -7.43 -1.12
N ALA A 109 -2.31 -8.49 -0.81
CA ALA A 109 -1.75 -9.83 -0.68
C ALA A 109 -1.21 -10.36 -2.02
N ALA A 110 -1.93 -10.12 -3.12
CA ALA A 110 -1.46 -10.41 -4.47
C ALA A 110 -0.15 -9.68 -4.79
N ARG A 111 -0.06 -8.37 -4.48
CA ARG A 111 1.18 -7.56 -4.66
C ARG A 111 2.37 -8.08 -3.86
N ARG A 112 2.15 -8.61 -2.66
CA ARG A 112 3.24 -9.25 -1.88
C ARG A 112 3.82 -10.48 -2.58
N VAL A 113 3.00 -11.20 -3.33
CA VAL A 113 3.43 -12.37 -4.12
C VAL A 113 4.16 -11.94 -5.39
N ASP A 114 3.50 -11.15 -6.24
CA ASP A 114 4.03 -10.79 -7.56
C ASP A 114 5.09 -9.67 -7.54
N GLY A 115 5.16 -8.89 -6.44
CA GLY A 115 6.15 -7.84 -6.24
C GLY A 115 5.84 -6.50 -6.89
N ALA A 116 4.68 -6.35 -7.52
CA ALA A 116 4.25 -5.08 -8.06
C ALA A 116 3.70 -4.15 -6.96
N ARG A 117 3.57 -2.86 -7.30
CA ARG A 117 2.99 -1.82 -6.44
C ARG A 117 1.50 -1.67 -6.71
N GLN A 118 0.78 -1.04 -5.78
CA GLN A 118 -0.65 -0.83 -5.89
C GLN A 118 -1.04 0.65 -5.75
N TYR A 119 -1.89 1.11 -6.66
CA TYR A 119 -2.54 2.43 -6.61
C TYR A 119 -4.05 2.29 -6.77
N PHE A 120 -4.79 3.26 -6.23
CA PHE A 120 -6.24 3.36 -6.38
C PHE A 120 -6.65 4.80 -6.68
N THR A 121 -7.76 4.97 -7.39
CA THR A 121 -8.46 6.27 -7.43
C THR A 121 -9.44 6.37 -6.26
N ARG A 122 -10.18 7.48 -6.20
CA ARG A 122 -11.27 7.67 -5.23
C ARG A 122 -12.63 7.18 -5.74
N ALA A 123 -12.70 6.57 -6.92
CA ALA A 123 -13.94 6.06 -7.46
C ALA A 123 -14.48 4.91 -6.60
N TYR A 124 -15.76 5.03 -6.21
CA TYR A 124 -16.49 3.97 -5.54
C TYR A 124 -17.07 3.00 -6.57
N ASP A 125 -16.95 1.71 -6.34
CA ASP A 125 -17.60 0.70 -7.17
C ASP A 125 -19.09 0.59 -6.78
N PHE A 126 -19.94 1.10 -7.65
CA PHE A 126 -21.40 1.07 -7.46
C PHE A 126 -22.06 -0.20 -8.02
N GLY A 127 -21.26 -1.17 -8.50
CA GLY A 127 -21.74 -2.40 -9.10
C GLY A 127 -21.75 -2.37 -10.64
N PHE A 128 -22.42 -3.32 -11.25
CA PHE A 128 -22.42 -3.50 -12.70
C PHE A 128 -23.07 -2.35 -13.45
N SER A 129 -22.40 -1.87 -14.49
CA SER A 129 -22.93 -0.93 -15.49
C SER A 129 -22.77 -1.48 -16.91
N LYS A 130 -23.69 -1.13 -17.80
CA LYS A 130 -23.71 -1.67 -19.18
C LYS A 130 -22.85 -0.88 -20.16
N SER A 131 -22.63 0.41 -19.89
CA SER A 131 -21.92 1.29 -20.79
C SER A 131 -21.13 2.37 -20.07
N VAL A 132 -20.25 3.06 -20.82
CA VAL A 132 -19.53 4.24 -20.34
C VAL A 132 -20.48 5.35 -19.92
N GLU A 133 -21.56 5.58 -20.68
CA GLU A 133 -22.55 6.63 -20.36
C GLU A 133 -23.25 6.35 -19.03
N GLU A 134 -23.56 5.10 -18.74
CA GLU A 134 -24.13 4.70 -17.45
C GLU A 134 -23.13 4.94 -16.33
N THR A 135 -21.88 4.52 -16.52
CA THR A 135 -20.79 4.74 -15.55
C THR A 135 -20.58 6.22 -15.25
N LEU A 136 -20.62 7.08 -16.27
CA LEU A 136 -20.42 8.52 -16.14
C LEU A 136 -21.59 9.27 -15.47
N ARG A 137 -22.75 8.63 -15.26
CA ARG A 137 -23.79 9.19 -14.38
C ARG A 137 -23.42 9.12 -12.91
N HIS A 138 -22.53 8.19 -12.56
CA HIS A 138 -22.07 7.93 -11.21
C HIS A 138 -20.70 8.58 -10.95
N TRP A 139 -19.75 8.42 -11.89
CA TRP A 139 -18.40 8.95 -11.73
C TRP A 139 -18.21 10.28 -12.44
N PRO A 140 -17.91 11.37 -11.73
CA PRO A 140 -17.49 12.61 -12.35
C PRO A 140 -16.17 12.38 -13.10
N ARG A 141 -16.25 12.34 -14.44
CA ARG A 141 -15.15 11.96 -15.33
C ARG A 141 -13.84 12.69 -15.03
N ASP A 142 -13.91 14.01 -14.84
CA ASP A 142 -12.72 14.83 -14.59
C ASP A 142 -12.08 14.55 -13.23
N SER A 143 -12.88 14.15 -12.23
CA SER A 143 -12.34 13.75 -10.93
C SER A 143 -11.56 12.44 -11.01
N VAL A 144 -12.14 11.43 -11.67
CA VAL A 144 -11.47 10.12 -11.83
C VAL A 144 -10.25 10.26 -12.74
N MET A 145 -10.37 11.01 -13.86
CA MET A 145 -9.23 11.28 -14.74
C MET A 145 -8.12 12.06 -14.02
N GLY A 146 -8.48 13.03 -13.18
CA GLY A 146 -7.53 13.77 -12.37
C GLY A 146 -6.75 12.86 -11.41
N ASP A 147 -7.40 11.88 -10.80
CA ASP A 147 -6.75 10.88 -9.96
C ASP A 147 -5.78 10.00 -10.78
N VAL A 148 -6.18 9.55 -11.98
CA VAL A 148 -5.31 8.79 -12.89
C VAL A 148 -4.09 9.61 -13.30
N VAL A 149 -4.26 10.90 -13.63
CA VAL A 149 -3.15 11.83 -13.95
C VAL A 149 -2.18 11.95 -12.78
N ARG A 150 -2.69 12.08 -11.55
CA ARG A 150 -1.86 12.15 -10.34
C ARG A 150 -1.00 10.90 -10.19
N VAL A 151 -1.61 9.71 -10.28
CA VAL A 151 -0.88 8.44 -10.18
C VAL A 151 0.21 8.33 -11.26
N VAL A 152 -0.12 8.66 -12.52
CA VAL A 152 0.87 8.61 -13.60
C VAL A 152 2.03 9.60 -13.36
N ARG A 153 1.74 10.80 -12.84
CA ARG A 153 2.79 11.78 -12.52
C ARG A 153 3.61 11.42 -11.28
N ALA A 154 3.01 10.76 -10.28
CA ALA A 154 3.71 10.31 -9.09
C ALA A 154 4.59 9.09 -9.37
N MET A 155 4.07 8.10 -10.08
CA MET A 155 4.82 6.88 -10.45
C MET A 155 5.81 7.12 -11.58
N ARG A 156 5.47 7.99 -12.56
CA ARG A 156 6.27 8.34 -13.75
C ARG A 156 6.60 7.12 -14.63
N PRO A 157 5.60 6.33 -15.08
CA PRO A 157 5.83 5.11 -15.85
C PRO A 157 6.39 5.44 -17.24
N HIS A 158 7.38 4.67 -17.70
CA HIS A 158 7.84 4.72 -19.08
C HIS A 158 6.84 4.05 -20.01
N VAL A 159 6.23 2.97 -19.53
CA VAL A 159 5.25 2.17 -20.26
C VAL A 159 3.94 2.14 -19.49
N ILE A 160 2.83 2.37 -20.20
CA ILE A 160 1.48 2.14 -19.68
C ILE A 160 0.88 0.93 -20.41
N VAL A 161 0.25 0.02 -19.66
CA VAL A 161 -0.48 -1.13 -20.21
C VAL A 161 -1.94 -1.02 -19.77
N ALA A 162 -2.86 -0.89 -20.71
CA ALA A 162 -4.30 -0.96 -20.43
C ALA A 162 -4.78 -2.41 -20.44
N VAL A 163 -5.49 -2.82 -19.39
CA VAL A 163 -6.11 -4.16 -19.32
C VAL A 163 -7.24 -4.29 -20.35
N PHE A 164 -8.08 -3.26 -20.45
CA PHE A 164 -9.30 -3.27 -21.26
C PHE A 164 -9.18 -2.50 -22.58
N SER A 165 -10.04 -2.88 -23.54
CA SER A 165 -10.04 -2.28 -24.87
C SER A 165 -10.58 -0.85 -24.92
N GLY A 166 -11.40 -0.44 -23.95
CA GLY A 166 -12.11 0.83 -23.95
C GLY A 166 -13.34 0.83 -24.86
N THR A 167 -13.80 -0.33 -25.31
CA THR A 167 -14.92 -0.49 -26.24
C THR A 167 -16.04 -1.35 -25.62
N PRO A 168 -17.26 -1.39 -26.20
CA PRO A 168 -18.34 -2.24 -25.71
C PRO A 168 -18.03 -3.75 -25.61
N ARG A 169 -16.94 -4.22 -26.25
CA ARG A 169 -16.45 -5.60 -26.13
C ARG A 169 -16.02 -5.97 -24.71
N ASP A 170 -15.68 -4.99 -23.88
CA ASP A 170 -15.29 -5.19 -22.50
C ASP A 170 -16.50 -5.52 -21.60
N GLY A 171 -17.73 -5.41 -22.10
CA GLY A 171 -18.98 -5.79 -21.44
C GLY A 171 -19.42 -4.85 -20.33
N HIS A 172 -18.57 -4.60 -19.33
CA HIS A 172 -18.83 -3.74 -18.17
C HIS A 172 -18.42 -2.29 -18.46
N GLY A 173 -19.26 -1.31 -18.10
CA GLY A 173 -18.97 0.11 -18.32
C GLY A 173 -17.73 0.61 -17.58
N HIS A 174 -17.45 0.10 -16.37
CA HIS A 174 -16.20 0.40 -15.64
C HIS A 174 -14.97 -0.07 -16.44
N HIS A 175 -15.00 -1.27 -17.03
CA HIS A 175 -13.93 -1.80 -17.88
C HIS A 175 -13.72 -0.92 -19.11
N GLN A 176 -14.82 -0.58 -19.81
CA GLN A 176 -14.75 0.29 -20.98
C GLN A 176 -14.13 1.65 -20.61
N LEU A 177 -14.60 2.29 -19.53
CA LEU A 177 -14.09 3.60 -19.11
C LEU A 177 -12.62 3.51 -18.68
N SER A 178 -12.21 2.47 -17.94
CA SER A 178 -10.81 2.30 -17.55
C SER A 178 -9.88 2.20 -18.74
N GLY A 179 -10.28 1.46 -19.80
CA GLY A 179 -9.53 1.36 -21.06
C GLY A 179 -9.42 2.68 -21.80
N GLN A 180 -10.48 3.53 -21.76
CA GLN A 180 -10.46 4.88 -22.37
C GLN A 180 -9.56 5.82 -21.56
N LEU A 181 -9.70 5.88 -20.23
CA LEU A 181 -8.89 6.72 -19.36
C LEU A 181 -7.39 6.35 -19.43
N ALA A 182 -7.08 5.04 -19.53
CA ALA A 182 -5.71 4.57 -19.68
C ALA A 182 -5.07 5.08 -20.99
N ARG A 183 -5.82 5.13 -22.09
CA ARG A 183 -5.31 5.68 -23.36
C ARG A 183 -5.18 7.21 -23.28
N GLU A 184 -6.15 7.87 -22.69
CA GLU A 184 -6.16 9.33 -22.58
C GLU A 184 -5.04 9.85 -21.68
N VAL A 185 -4.76 9.20 -20.55
CA VAL A 185 -3.71 9.64 -19.62
C VAL A 185 -2.32 9.60 -20.23
N PHE A 186 -2.09 8.77 -21.25
CA PHE A 186 -0.83 8.74 -21.99
C PHE A 186 -0.47 10.13 -22.56
N ASP A 187 -1.46 10.89 -22.97
CA ASP A 187 -1.30 12.27 -23.45
C ASP A 187 -1.50 13.30 -22.32
N ALA A 188 -2.53 13.12 -21.51
CA ALA A 188 -2.97 14.07 -20.48
C ALA A 188 -1.94 14.27 -19.35
N ALA A 189 -1.11 13.25 -19.04
CA ALA A 189 -0.09 13.39 -17.99
C ALA A 189 1.00 14.43 -18.33
N ALA A 190 1.16 14.80 -19.60
CA ALA A 190 2.05 15.88 -20.05
C ALA A 190 1.38 17.25 -20.08
N ASP A 191 0.04 17.32 -20.11
CA ASP A 191 -0.73 18.56 -20.21
C ASP A 191 -0.73 19.33 -18.87
N THR A 192 0.03 20.43 -18.82
CA THR A 192 0.13 21.31 -17.64
C THR A 192 -0.90 22.46 -17.65
N VAL A 193 -1.67 22.61 -18.72
CA VAL A 193 -2.72 23.62 -18.81
C VAL A 193 -3.99 23.14 -18.11
N ARG A 194 -4.51 21.99 -18.52
CA ARG A 194 -5.68 21.38 -17.88
C ARG A 194 -5.34 20.81 -16.50
N TRP A 195 -4.20 20.14 -16.38
CA TRP A 195 -3.74 19.48 -15.18
C TRP A 195 -2.53 20.23 -14.61
N THR A 196 -2.79 21.30 -13.87
CA THR A 196 -1.73 22.19 -13.38
C THR A 196 -0.73 21.45 -12.49
N VAL A 197 0.55 21.86 -12.57
CA VAL A 197 1.63 21.26 -11.75
C VAL A 197 1.33 21.39 -10.26
N ARG A 198 0.80 22.55 -9.82
CA ARG A 198 0.45 22.77 -8.42
C ARG A 198 -0.64 21.81 -7.92
N GLY A 199 -1.61 21.48 -8.78
CA GLY A 199 -2.73 20.63 -8.43
C GLY A 199 -2.44 19.13 -8.58
N PHE A 200 -1.55 18.74 -9.52
CA PHE A 200 -1.42 17.35 -9.98
C PHE A 200 0.03 16.83 -10.01
N GLY A 201 0.99 17.55 -9.45
CA GLY A 201 2.40 17.17 -9.47
C GLY A 201 3.12 17.49 -10.80
N ALA A 202 4.43 17.28 -10.83
CA ALA A 202 5.27 17.57 -11.99
C ALA A 202 4.87 16.73 -13.20
N ALA A 203 4.74 17.38 -14.38
CA ALA A 203 4.33 16.73 -15.61
C ALA A 203 5.21 15.50 -15.94
N TRP A 204 4.59 14.52 -16.57
CA TRP A 204 5.27 13.34 -17.05
C TRP A 204 4.79 12.95 -18.46
N THR A 205 5.72 12.44 -19.27
CA THR A 205 5.43 11.95 -20.62
C THR A 205 5.78 10.48 -20.70
N PRO A 206 4.80 9.56 -20.59
CA PRO A 206 5.05 8.14 -20.82
C PRO A 206 5.55 7.91 -22.26
N GLN A 207 6.40 6.91 -22.47
CA GLN A 207 7.07 6.71 -23.74
C GLN A 207 6.36 5.71 -24.64
N LYS A 208 5.68 4.70 -24.07
CA LYS A 208 4.92 3.69 -24.80
C LYS A 208 3.58 3.40 -24.15
N PHE A 209 2.59 3.10 -24.98
CA PHE A 209 1.28 2.65 -24.55
C PHE A 209 0.94 1.33 -25.22
N TYR A 210 0.68 0.31 -24.43
CA TYR A 210 0.24 -0.99 -24.87
C TYR A 210 -1.16 -1.29 -24.35
N ARG A 211 -1.83 -2.21 -25.05
CA ARG A 211 -3.06 -2.83 -24.61
C ARG A 211 -2.84 -4.33 -24.44
N ALA A 212 -3.36 -4.91 -23.38
CA ALA A 212 -3.30 -6.35 -23.17
C ALA A 212 -3.98 -7.09 -24.34
N ALA A 213 -3.32 -8.12 -24.86
CA ALA A 213 -3.78 -8.95 -25.96
C ALA A 213 -3.79 -10.45 -25.58
N ARG A 214 -3.88 -10.74 -24.29
CA ARG A 214 -3.84 -12.05 -23.62
C ARG A 214 -4.52 -13.18 -24.35
N PHE A 215 -5.72 -12.92 -24.91
CA PHE A 215 -6.57 -13.92 -25.57
C PHE A 215 -6.61 -13.74 -27.09
N ASN A 216 -5.77 -12.87 -27.65
CA ASN A 216 -5.75 -12.60 -29.09
C ASN A 216 -4.31 -12.37 -29.59
N ALA A 217 -3.55 -13.46 -29.62
CA ALA A 217 -2.17 -13.45 -30.11
C ALA A 217 -2.05 -12.89 -31.55
N ALA A 218 -3.08 -13.08 -32.37
CA ALA A 218 -3.08 -12.58 -33.77
C ALA A 218 -3.15 -11.04 -33.86
N ALA A 219 -3.66 -10.36 -32.83
CA ALA A 219 -3.68 -8.91 -32.76
C ALA A 219 -2.49 -8.33 -31.99
N ALA A 220 -1.61 -9.14 -31.46
CA ALA A 220 -0.45 -8.72 -30.69
C ALA A 220 0.66 -8.17 -31.59
N THR A 221 1.38 -7.18 -31.09
CA THR A 221 2.63 -6.71 -31.70
C THR A 221 3.85 -7.30 -31.01
N LEU A 222 3.69 -7.74 -29.76
CA LEU A 222 4.74 -8.32 -28.95
C LEU A 222 4.19 -9.50 -28.12
N GLY A 223 4.91 -10.63 -28.16
CA GLY A 223 4.68 -11.77 -27.30
C GLY A 223 5.95 -12.16 -26.55
N PHE A 224 5.83 -12.57 -25.30
CA PHE A 224 6.96 -12.96 -24.45
C PHE A 224 6.58 -14.09 -23.50
N ASP A 225 7.56 -14.87 -23.11
CA ASP A 225 7.38 -15.96 -22.14
C ASP A 225 7.43 -15.40 -20.71
N VAL A 226 6.29 -15.48 -20.03
CA VAL A 226 6.13 -15.06 -18.62
C VAL A 226 6.26 -16.24 -17.65
N GLY A 227 6.60 -17.46 -18.12
CA GLY A 227 6.71 -18.68 -17.31
C GLY A 227 8.11 -18.96 -16.76
N GLY A 228 9.07 -18.05 -16.95
CA GLY A 228 10.48 -18.22 -16.58
C GLY A 228 10.69 -18.76 -15.17
N TYR A 229 11.74 -19.58 -14.99
CA TYR A 229 12.08 -20.21 -13.70
C TYR A 229 13.00 -19.32 -12.87
N ASP A 230 12.65 -19.11 -11.61
CA ASP A 230 13.48 -18.45 -10.61
C ASP A 230 14.23 -19.52 -9.77
N PRO A 231 15.54 -19.71 -9.98
CA PRO A 231 16.31 -20.72 -9.27
C PRO A 231 16.51 -20.43 -7.78
N VAL A 232 16.41 -19.16 -7.36
CA VAL A 232 16.55 -18.78 -5.95
C VAL A 232 15.29 -19.12 -5.16
N ARG A 233 14.13 -18.96 -5.79
CA ARG A 233 12.84 -19.35 -5.20
C ARG A 233 12.51 -20.83 -5.43
N GLY A 234 13.13 -21.47 -6.41
CA GLY A 234 12.78 -22.81 -6.86
C GLY A 234 11.39 -22.92 -7.50
N ARG A 235 10.89 -21.82 -8.09
CA ARG A 235 9.53 -21.69 -8.64
C ARG A 235 9.53 -20.98 -9.99
N GLY A 236 8.57 -21.33 -10.84
CA GLY A 236 8.29 -20.58 -12.06
C GLY A 236 7.50 -19.31 -11.79
N LEU A 237 7.71 -18.28 -12.61
CA LEU A 237 6.94 -17.03 -12.52
C LEU A 237 5.44 -17.27 -12.73
N GLY A 238 5.06 -18.24 -13.59
CA GLY A 238 3.67 -18.64 -13.77
C GLY A 238 3.04 -19.27 -12.52
N GLU A 239 3.84 -19.90 -11.65
CA GLU A 239 3.39 -20.43 -10.36
C GLU A 239 3.13 -19.28 -9.36
N LEU A 240 4.01 -18.29 -9.33
CA LEU A 240 3.83 -17.08 -8.51
C LEU A 240 2.63 -16.27 -8.98
N ALA A 241 2.44 -16.13 -10.30
CA ALA A 241 1.29 -15.43 -10.87
C ALA A 241 -0.05 -16.10 -10.50
N ALA A 242 -0.11 -17.43 -10.50
CA ALA A 242 -1.30 -18.17 -10.08
C ALA A 242 -1.57 -18.01 -8.57
N GLU A 243 -0.52 -17.97 -7.73
CA GLU A 243 -0.64 -17.69 -6.31
C GLU A 243 -1.11 -16.24 -6.05
N SER A 244 -0.59 -15.26 -6.80
CA SER A 244 -1.04 -13.86 -6.76
C SER A 244 -2.53 -13.78 -7.09
N ARG A 245 -2.97 -14.36 -8.21
CA ARG A 245 -4.38 -14.38 -8.60
C ARG A 245 -5.27 -15.06 -7.55
N SER A 246 -4.78 -16.11 -6.90
CA SER A 246 -5.53 -16.84 -5.87
C SER A 246 -5.72 -16.06 -4.56
N GLN A 247 -5.12 -14.87 -4.41
CA GLN A 247 -5.40 -14.00 -3.28
C GLN A 247 -6.78 -13.33 -3.36
N HIS A 248 -7.38 -13.22 -4.55
CA HIS A 248 -8.73 -12.67 -4.76
C HIS A 248 -9.83 -13.68 -4.38
N ARG A 249 -9.85 -14.05 -3.11
CA ARG A 249 -10.69 -15.12 -2.55
C ARG A 249 -12.17 -14.75 -2.57
N SER A 250 -12.49 -13.49 -2.22
CA SER A 250 -13.86 -12.97 -2.23
C SER A 250 -14.49 -13.04 -3.62
N GLN A 251 -13.67 -13.07 -4.69
CA GLN A 251 -14.11 -13.16 -6.08
C GLN A 251 -14.07 -14.59 -6.64
N GLY A 252 -13.56 -15.57 -5.86
CA GLY A 252 -13.49 -16.97 -6.31
C GLY A 252 -12.43 -17.23 -7.38
N PHE A 253 -11.34 -16.44 -7.44
CA PHE A 253 -10.30 -16.55 -8.46
C PHE A 253 -9.15 -17.52 -8.13
N GLY A 254 -9.41 -18.57 -7.37
CA GLY A 254 -8.41 -19.63 -7.17
C GLY A 254 -7.89 -20.18 -8.51
N SER A 255 -6.58 -20.15 -8.70
CA SER A 255 -5.92 -20.51 -9.96
C SER A 255 -4.90 -21.60 -9.76
N ALA A 256 -4.93 -22.60 -10.66
CA ALA A 256 -3.92 -23.66 -10.68
C ALA A 256 -2.57 -23.13 -11.20
N PRO A 257 -1.45 -23.52 -10.58
CA PRO A 257 -0.12 -23.12 -11.02
C PRO A 257 0.17 -23.57 -12.46
N ARG A 258 0.64 -22.67 -13.30
CA ARG A 258 1.18 -22.99 -14.63
C ARG A 258 2.69 -23.18 -14.53
N ARG A 259 3.18 -24.32 -15.03
CA ARG A 259 4.59 -24.69 -15.04
C ARG A 259 5.12 -24.70 -16.47
N GLY A 260 6.39 -24.31 -16.63
CA GLY A 260 7.04 -24.22 -17.94
C GLY A 260 6.70 -22.90 -18.66
N SER A 261 6.88 -22.88 -19.97
CA SER A 261 6.65 -21.71 -20.81
C SER A 261 5.18 -21.29 -20.79
N VAL A 262 4.95 -20.00 -20.58
CA VAL A 262 3.62 -19.37 -20.59
C VAL A 262 3.72 -18.12 -21.44
N MET A 263 3.12 -18.14 -22.63
CA MET A 263 3.12 -16.97 -23.51
C MET A 263 2.08 -15.95 -23.08
N ASP A 264 2.49 -14.69 -23.04
CA ASP A 264 1.62 -13.54 -22.88
C ASP A 264 1.85 -12.52 -23.99
N TYR A 265 0.84 -11.65 -24.23
CA TYR A 265 0.79 -10.84 -25.42
C TYR A 265 0.27 -9.43 -25.13
N VAL A 266 0.91 -8.44 -25.78
CA VAL A 266 0.47 -7.06 -25.76
C VAL A 266 0.46 -6.48 -27.19
N ARG A 267 -0.33 -5.42 -27.38
CA ARG A 267 -0.41 -4.66 -28.64
C ARG A 267 0.05 -3.24 -28.40
N LEU A 268 1.09 -2.80 -29.11
CA LEU A 268 1.52 -1.40 -29.14
C LEU A 268 0.45 -0.55 -29.82
N GLU A 269 0.00 0.53 -29.17
CA GLU A 269 -0.97 1.48 -29.73
C GLU A 269 -0.42 2.90 -29.86
N ALA A 270 0.57 3.26 -29.04
CA ALA A 270 1.26 4.55 -29.16
C ALA A 270 2.70 4.47 -28.69
N VAL A 271 3.59 5.19 -29.37
CA VAL A 271 5.01 5.27 -29.06
C VAL A 271 5.52 6.71 -29.23
N ARG A 272 6.37 7.15 -28.29
CA ARG A 272 7.10 8.44 -28.35
C ARG A 272 8.61 8.26 -28.30
N ALA A 273 9.08 7.03 -28.04
CA ALA A 273 10.50 6.71 -28.00
C ALA A 273 10.77 5.47 -28.84
N GLY A 274 11.75 5.54 -29.72
CA GLY A 274 12.09 4.49 -30.67
C GLY A 274 11.43 4.71 -32.05
N ASP A 275 11.61 3.72 -32.93
CA ASP A 275 10.99 3.70 -34.25
C ASP A 275 9.66 2.95 -34.18
N PRO A 276 8.52 3.60 -34.49
CA PRO A 276 7.20 2.95 -34.42
C PRO A 276 7.02 1.82 -35.45
N SER A 277 7.87 1.75 -36.46
CA SER A 277 7.86 0.70 -37.48
C SER A 277 8.79 -0.47 -37.15
N ALA A 278 9.67 -0.33 -36.17
CA ALA A 278 10.59 -1.39 -35.79
C ALA A 278 9.84 -2.55 -35.12
N LYS A 279 10.23 -3.77 -35.49
CA LYS A 279 9.73 -4.96 -34.80
C LYS A 279 10.33 -5.01 -33.39
N GLU A 280 9.48 -4.91 -32.40
CA GLU A 280 9.89 -4.98 -31.01
C GLU A 280 10.20 -6.41 -30.57
N SER A 281 11.19 -6.56 -29.73
CA SER A 281 11.58 -7.81 -29.04
C SER A 281 11.33 -7.73 -27.53
N ASP A 282 11.16 -6.51 -27.00
CA ASP A 282 10.99 -6.24 -25.57
C ASP A 282 10.10 -4.98 -25.38
N LEU A 283 9.38 -4.93 -24.25
CA LEU A 283 8.57 -3.76 -23.87
C LEU A 283 9.39 -2.46 -23.75
N PHE A 284 10.67 -2.58 -23.45
CA PHE A 284 11.58 -1.46 -23.20
C PHE A 284 12.44 -1.09 -24.42
N ASP A 285 12.25 -1.73 -25.58
CA ASP A 285 12.98 -1.36 -26.81
C ASP A 285 12.77 0.12 -27.11
N GLY A 286 13.87 0.88 -27.27
CA GLY A 286 13.88 2.31 -27.51
C GLY A 286 13.47 3.20 -26.33
N VAL A 287 13.12 2.63 -25.16
CA VAL A 287 12.78 3.39 -23.95
C VAL A 287 14.02 4.02 -23.34
N ARG A 288 13.96 5.32 -23.06
CA ARG A 288 15.04 6.05 -22.37
C ARG A 288 14.88 5.87 -20.86
N LEU A 289 15.86 5.22 -20.24
CA LEU A 289 15.91 4.99 -18.80
C LEU A 289 16.84 6.00 -18.11
N PRO A 290 16.57 6.39 -16.85
CA PRO A 290 17.34 7.40 -16.11
C PRO A 290 18.84 7.09 -16.00
N PHE A 291 19.22 5.81 -15.87
CA PHE A 291 20.61 5.37 -15.76
C PHE A 291 21.35 5.29 -17.10
N ALA A 292 20.64 5.37 -18.22
CA ALA A 292 21.24 5.39 -19.56
C ALA A 292 21.87 6.76 -19.89
N ALA A 293 21.55 7.80 -19.14
CA ALA A 293 22.17 9.11 -19.30
C ALA A 293 23.61 9.06 -18.76
N GLY A 294 24.58 9.12 -19.66
CA GLY A 294 25.98 8.84 -19.42
C GLY A 294 26.79 9.86 -18.60
N ASP A 295 26.22 10.45 -17.52
CA ASP A 295 26.99 11.28 -16.61
C ASP A 295 27.96 10.46 -15.74
N ALA A 296 29.01 11.09 -15.23
CA ALA A 296 30.03 10.43 -14.43
C ALA A 296 29.52 9.91 -13.08
N ALA A 297 28.46 10.53 -12.52
CA ALA A 297 27.89 10.09 -11.26
C ALA A 297 27.02 8.85 -11.45
N ALA A 298 26.22 8.79 -12.54
CA ALA A 298 25.44 7.62 -12.91
C ALA A 298 26.36 6.41 -13.20
N ARG A 299 27.48 6.62 -13.93
CA ARG A 299 28.46 5.56 -14.17
C ARG A 299 29.06 5.04 -12.86
N ARG A 300 29.53 5.93 -11.98
CA ARG A 300 30.07 5.51 -10.66
C ARG A 300 29.06 4.71 -9.85
N LEU A 301 27.80 5.13 -9.85
CA LEU A 301 26.72 4.41 -9.18
C LEU A 301 26.51 3.02 -9.80
N GLY A 302 26.47 2.93 -11.13
CA GLY A 302 26.36 1.66 -11.86
C GLY A 302 27.51 0.69 -11.55
N ASP A 303 28.75 1.20 -11.49
CA ASP A 303 29.92 0.41 -11.11
C ASP A 303 29.81 -0.15 -9.69
N ARG A 304 29.30 0.67 -8.72
CA ARG A 304 29.11 0.22 -7.34
C ARG A 304 28.00 -0.83 -7.22
N ILE A 305 26.90 -0.66 -7.94
CA ILE A 305 25.81 -1.66 -7.98
C ILE A 305 26.30 -2.96 -8.61
N THR A 306 27.07 -2.88 -9.69
CA THR A 306 27.66 -4.05 -10.36
C THR A 306 28.61 -4.79 -9.44
N ALA A 307 29.54 -4.08 -8.79
CA ALA A 307 30.48 -4.66 -7.82
C ALA A 307 29.72 -5.33 -6.65
N LEU A 308 28.67 -4.71 -6.14
CA LEU A 308 27.83 -5.28 -5.10
C LEU A 308 27.18 -6.60 -5.54
N ARG A 309 26.57 -6.64 -6.73
CA ARG A 309 25.92 -7.85 -7.27
C ARG A 309 26.91 -9.01 -7.48
N LEU A 310 28.09 -8.71 -8.00
CA LEU A 310 29.15 -9.71 -8.25
C LEU A 310 29.74 -10.29 -6.96
N ALA A 311 29.80 -9.48 -5.90
CA ALA A 311 30.37 -9.90 -4.61
C ALA A 311 29.33 -10.52 -3.67
N LEU A 312 28.04 -10.52 -4.03
CA LEU A 312 26.97 -10.99 -3.16
C LEU A 312 26.99 -12.52 -3.03
N ASP A 313 27.34 -13.00 -1.83
CA ASP A 313 27.17 -14.41 -1.43
C ASP A 313 25.89 -14.56 -0.60
N LEU A 314 24.88 -15.23 -1.13
CA LEU A 314 23.59 -15.43 -0.45
C LEU A 314 23.70 -16.28 0.82
N ARG A 315 24.79 -17.01 1.04
CA ARG A 315 25.09 -17.76 2.27
C ARG A 315 25.78 -16.90 3.32
N ALA A 316 26.34 -15.76 2.89
CA ALA A 316 27.07 -14.84 3.76
C ALA A 316 26.75 -13.37 3.39
N PRO A 317 25.45 -12.95 3.36
CA PRO A 317 25.03 -11.65 2.83
C PRO A 317 25.62 -10.46 3.61
N TRP A 318 25.95 -10.63 4.88
CA TRP A 318 26.58 -9.60 5.73
C TRP A 318 27.93 -9.13 5.19
N ARG A 319 28.65 -9.95 4.38
CA ARG A 319 29.91 -9.58 3.74
C ARG A 319 29.75 -8.46 2.71
N ALA A 320 28.54 -8.31 2.16
CA ALA A 320 28.23 -7.27 1.19
C ALA A 320 27.91 -5.90 1.82
N LEU A 321 27.73 -5.80 3.14
CA LEU A 321 27.37 -4.53 3.82
C LEU A 321 28.27 -3.35 3.45
N PRO A 322 29.61 -3.47 3.39
CA PRO A 322 30.47 -2.34 2.96
C PRO A 322 30.19 -1.88 1.52
N LEU A 323 29.83 -2.81 0.62
CA LEU A 323 29.49 -2.49 -0.77
C LEU A 323 28.09 -1.88 -0.87
N VAL A 324 27.14 -2.31 -0.03
CA VAL A 324 25.81 -1.69 0.09
C VAL A 324 25.96 -0.24 0.54
N ASP A 325 26.77 0.03 1.56
CA ASP A 325 27.02 1.40 2.04
C ASP A 325 27.76 2.24 0.98
N SER A 326 28.73 1.68 0.26
CA SER A 326 29.41 2.34 -0.85
C SER A 326 28.43 2.71 -1.98
N ALA A 327 27.49 1.81 -2.33
CA ALA A 327 26.44 2.08 -3.31
C ALA A 327 25.46 3.16 -2.81
N ARG A 328 25.13 3.16 -1.51
CA ARG A 328 24.27 4.19 -0.88
C ARG A 328 24.90 5.58 -0.97
N VAL A 329 26.18 5.72 -0.64
CA VAL A 329 26.91 6.99 -0.76
C VAL A 329 26.95 7.47 -2.22
N ALA A 330 27.17 6.55 -3.17
CA ALA A 330 27.14 6.89 -4.59
C ALA A 330 25.74 7.31 -5.08
N ALA A 331 24.67 6.66 -4.57
CA ALA A 331 23.30 7.00 -4.89
C ALA A 331 22.91 8.38 -4.33
N GLU A 332 23.31 8.71 -3.10
CA GLU A 332 23.12 10.05 -2.51
C GLU A 332 23.82 11.13 -3.34
N ALA A 333 25.06 10.88 -3.75
CA ALA A 333 25.84 11.80 -4.59
C ALA A 333 25.20 11.97 -5.98
N TRP A 334 24.69 10.89 -6.59
CA TRP A 334 24.01 10.96 -7.88
C TRP A 334 22.68 11.72 -7.79
N CYS A 335 21.88 11.44 -6.78
CA CYS A 335 20.60 12.12 -6.55
C CYS A 335 20.81 13.64 -6.33
N ALA A 336 21.89 14.04 -5.64
CA ALA A 336 22.22 15.43 -5.35
C ALA A 336 22.98 16.14 -6.48
N PHE A 337 23.40 15.45 -7.53
CA PHE A 337 24.28 15.97 -8.57
C PHE A 337 23.73 17.21 -9.28
N GLY A 338 24.58 18.27 -9.38
CA GLY A 338 24.25 19.53 -10.07
C GLY A 338 23.34 20.49 -9.30
N ARG A 339 23.13 20.28 -7.99
CA ARG A 339 22.19 21.08 -7.19
C ARG A 339 22.78 21.51 -5.86
N PRO A 340 22.33 22.65 -5.26
CA PRO A 340 22.78 23.07 -3.94
C PRO A 340 22.53 21.95 -2.92
N ALA A 341 23.58 21.47 -2.30
CA ALA A 341 23.60 20.29 -1.43
C ALA A 341 22.61 20.36 -0.25
N SER A 342 22.22 21.59 0.19
CA SER A 342 21.36 21.79 1.35
C SER A 342 19.86 21.51 1.13
N ALA A 343 19.32 21.78 -0.07
CA ALA A 343 17.87 21.66 -0.32
C ALA A 343 17.45 20.28 -0.85
N LEU A 344 18.35 19.55 -1.50
CA LEU A 344 18.05 18.27 -2.14
C LEU A 344 18.58 17.07 -1.38
N GLY A 345 19.56 17.26 -0.51
CA GLY A 345 20.03 16.20 0.38
C GLY A 345 18.88 15.60 1.23
N ASP A 346 17.95 16.43 1.69
CA ASP A 346 16.81 16.00 2.48
C ASP A 346 15.74 15.31 1.62
N VAL A 347 15.50 15.82 0.39
CA VAL A 347 14.60 15.17 -0.57
C VAL A 347 15.17 13.80 -0.98
N CYS A 348 16.45 13.71 -1.31
CA CYS A 348 17.11 12.45 -1.67
C CYS A 348 17.13 11.44 -0.51
N ARG A 349 17.19 11.91 0.73
CA ARG A 349 17.05 11.05 1.91
C ARG A 349 15.60 10.63 2.21
N GLY A 350 14.61 11.18 1.48
CA GLY A 350 13.19 10.93 1.70
C GLY A 350 12.64 11.61 2.96
N THR A 351 13.36 12.61 3.49
CA THR A 351 12.93 13.37 4.69
C THR A 351 12.02 14.55 4.33
N VAL A 352 12.04 14.98 3.07
CA VAL A 352 11.19 16.04 2.52
C VAL A 352 10.60 15.58 1.19
N PRO A 353 9.31 15.83 0.91
CA PRO A 353 8.68 15.46 -0.36
C PRO A 353 9.33 16.19 -1.55
N VAL A 354 9.26 15.56 -2.74
CA VAL A 354 9.73 16.17 -3.99
C VAL A 354 8.90 17.44 -4.25
N PRO A 355 9.51 18.63 -4.39
CA PRO A 355 8.75 19.84 -4.67
C PRO A 355 7.96 19.74 -5.98
N ALA A 356 6.66 20.07 -5.96
CA ALA A 356 5.81 20.04 -7.14
C ALA A 356 6.30 20.97 -8.28
N THR A 357 7.07 22.01 -7.94
CA THR A 357 7.65 22.97 -8.89
C THR A 357 8.96 22.50 -9.53
N MET A 358 9.44 21.30 -9.18
CA MET A 358 10.68 20.75 -9.76
C MET A 358 10.50 20.45 -11.24
N ARG A 359 11.54 20.74 -12.06
CA ARG A 359 11.53 20.37 -13.49
C ARG A 359 11.37 18.85 -13.65
N ALA A 360 10.65 18.43 -14.69
CA ALA A 360 10.30 17.04 -14.92
C ALA A 360 11.52 16.08 -14.86
N ASP A 361 12.59 16.38 -15.61
CA ASP A 361 13.79 15.52 -15.64
C ASP A 361 14.46 15.43 -14.25
N SER A 362 14.46 16.53 -13.54
CA SER A 362 15.01 16.60 -12.19
C SER A 362 14.16 15.81 -11.19
N ALA A 363 12.84 15.89 -11.30
CA ALA A 363 11.93 15.14 -10.47
C ALA A 363 12.07 13.63 -10.71
N ASP A 364 12.39 13.22 -11.94
CA ASP A 364 12.62 11.81 -12.27
C ASP A 364 13.88 11.24 -11.61
N VAL A 365 14.99 11.96 -11.73
CA VAL A 365 16.27 11.58 -11.07
C VAL A 365 16.07 11.47 -9.54
N VAL A 366 15.38 12.41 -8.94
CA VAL A 366 15.11 12.39 -7.49
C VAL A 366 14.22 11.21 -7.10
N LEU A 367 13.13 10.95 -7.84
CA LEU A 367 12.25 9.82 -7.57
C LEU A 367 13.01 8.49 -7.62
N VAL A 368 13.80 8.29 -8.67
CA VAL A 368 14.61 7.07 -8.83
C VAL A 368 15.67 6.98 -7.73
N GLY A 369 16.31 8.10 -7.37
CA GLY A 369 17.29 8.16 -6.29
C GLY A 369 16.71 7.81 -4.92
N VAL A 370 15.54 8.36 -4.58
CA VAL A 370 14.84 8.05 -3.33
C VAL A 370 14.46 6.58 -3.25
N ARG A 371 13.93 6.01 -4.34
CA ARG A 371 13.57 4.58 -4.42
C ARG A 371 14.79 3.68 -4.30
N LEU A 372 15.87 4.00 -4.99
CA LEU A 372 17.12 3.26 -4.92
C LEU A 372 17.71 3.29 -3.50
N LEU A 373 17.72 4.46 -2.85
CA LEU A 373 18.18 4.60 -1.47
C LEU A 373 17.35 3.78 -0.50
N GLU A 374 16.02 3.71 -0.69
CA GLU A 374 15.16 2.86 0.12
C GLU A 374 15.45 1.36 -0.12
N GLN A 375 15.63 0.93 -1.37
CA GLN A 375 16.05 -0.45 -1.70
C GLN A 375 17.39 -0.81 -1.05
N LEU A 376 18.37 0.10 -1.08
CA LEU A 376 19.67 -0.11 -0.44
C LEU A 376 19.56 -0.18 1.08
N ARG A 377 18.68 0.61 1.72
CA ARG A 377 18.40 0.50 3.17
C ARG A 377 17.79 -0.85 3.52
N GLN A 378 16.80 -1.31 2.73
CA GLN A 378 16.16 -2.61 2.91
C GLN A 378 17.16 -3.75 2.70
N LEU A 379 18.04 -3.64 1.68
CA LEU A 379 19.09 -4.61 1.44
C LEU A 379 20.09 -4.66 2.61
N ALA A 380 20.50 -3.52 3.14
CA ALA A 380 21.38 -3.47 4.32
C ALA A 380 20.72 -4.16 5.52
N ALA A 381 19.44 -3.90 5.78
CA ALA A 381 18.68 -4.55 6.84
C ALA A 381 18.60 -6.07 6.64
N ALA A 382 18.21 -6.53 5.45
CA ALA A 382 18.12 -7.96 5.13
C ALA A 382 19.49 -8.67 5.21
N ALA A 383 20.56 -8.03 4.71
CA ALA A 383 21.90 -8.57 4.71
C ALA A 383 22.56 -8.61 6.10
N SER A 384 22.13 -7.75 7.03
CA SER A 384 22.72 -7.66 8.37
C SER A 384 22.47 -8.89 9.25
N GLY A 385 21.39 -9.64 8.98
CA GLY A 385 20.91 -10.72 9.83
C GLY A 385 20.20 -10.25 11.11
N LEU A 386 19.95 -8.94 11.27
CA LEU A 386 19.18 -8.39 12.37
C LEU A 386 17.68 -8.45 12.06
N VAL A 387 16.87 -8.86 13.04
CA VAL A 387 15.42 -8.90 12.95
C VAL A 387 14.83 -8.04 14.04
N LEU A 388 13.99 -7.08 13.67
CA LEU A 388 13.18 -6.29 14.59
C LEU A 388 11.77 -6.84 14.66
N GLU A 389 11.28 -7.08 15.87
CA GLU A 389 9.88 -7.35 16.19
C GLU A 389 9.36 -6.23 17.08
N ALA A 390 8.15 -5.77 16.82
CA ALA A 390 7.50 -4.70 17.57
C ALA A 390 6.08 -5.15 17.94
N THR A 391 5.87 -5.47 19.22
CA THR A 391 4.60 -6.04 19.69
C THR A 391 3.95 -5.19 20.76
N VAL A 392 2.61 -5.16 20.76
CA VAL A 392 1.82 -4.47 21.77
C VAL A 392 1.15 -5.48 22.70
N ASP A 393 0.79 -5.01 23.90
CA ASP A 393 0.20 -5.82 24.97
C ASP A 393 -1.28 -6.18 24.72
N ARG A 394 -1.93 -5.62 23.68
CA ARG A 394 -3.33 -5.89 23.33
C ARG A 394 -3.63 -5.62 21.85
N GLU A 395 -4.60 -6.31 21.30
CA GLU A 395 -5.00 -6.23 19.89
C GLU A 395 -5.62 -4.87 19.53
N PHE A 396 -6.53 -4.38 20.38
CA PHE A 396 -7.21 -3.11 20.19
C PHE A 396 -6.80 -2.10 21.26
N VAL A 397 -6.38 -0.93 20.83
CA VAL A 397 -6.05 0.20 21.72
C VAL A 397 -7.07 1.30 21.47
N ALA A 398 -7.86 1.63 22.50
CA ALA A 398 -8.79 2.74 22.38
C ALA A 398 -8.02 4.06 22.20
N GLN A 399 -8.50 4.92 21.29
CA GLN A 399 -7.86 6.21 21.02
C GLN A 399 -7.70 7.04 22.31
N GLY A 400 -6.48 7.40 22.62
CA GLY A 400 -6.13 8.14 23.84
C GLY A 400 -5.73 7.26 25.04
N ASP A 401 -5.97 5.96 24.99
CA ASP A 401 -5.51 5.04 26.04
C ASP A 401 -4.01 4.78 25.93
N SER A 402 -3.42 4.36 27.05
CA SER A 402 -2.03 3.90 27.09
C SER A 402 -1.94 2.40 26.79
N ALA A 403 -0.91 2.01 26.07
CA ALA A 403 -0.54 0.62 25.82
C ALA A 403 0.98 0.46 25.91
N THR A 404 1.44 -0.77 26.02
CA THR A 404 2.86 -1.09 26.13
C THR A 404 3.37 -1.65 24.81
N LEU A 405 4.44 -1.04 24.28
CA LEU A 405 5.18 -1.50 23.10
C LEU A 405 6.43 -2.25 23.55
N THR A 406 6.59 -3.49 23.11
CA THR A 406 7.82 -4.27 23.28
C THR A 406 8.56 -4.33 21.96
N LEU A 407 9.80 -3.86 21.94
CA LEU A 407 10.74 -4.01 20.84
C LEU A 407 11.69 -5.16 21.16
N ARG A 408 11.87 -6.07 20.23
CA ARG A 408 12.85 -7.16 20.29
C ARG A 408 13.72 -7.10 19.03
N ILE A 409 15.04 -7.05 19.22
CA ILE A 409 16.01 -7.14 18.12
C ILE A 409 16.80 -8.42 18.31
N THR A 410 16.67 -9.35 17.40
CA THR A 410 17.41 -10.61 17.39
C THR A 410 18.54 -10.53 16.38
N ASN A 411 19.76 -10.89 16.79
CA ASN A 411 20.91 -10.97 15.91
C ASN A 411 21.09 -12.42 15.42
N ARG A 412 20.64 -12.71 14.21
CA ARG A 412 20.84 -14.00 13.54
C ARG A 412 22.14 -14.05 12.72
N GLY A 413 22.82 -12.91 12.60
CA GLY A 413 24.09 -12.79 11.89
C GLY A 413 25.29 -13.17 12.73
N PRO A 414 26.48 -13.37 12.14
CA PRO A 414 27.71 -13.71 12.85
C PRO A 414 28.48 -12.49 13.35
N ARG A 415 28.00 -11.28 13.09
CA ARG A 415 28.65 -10.02 13.48
C ARG A 415 27.98 -9.43 14.69
N THR A 416 28.77 -8.90 15.62
CA THR A 416 28.25 -8.13 16.75
C THR A 416 27.59 -6.86 16.25
N ALA A 417 26.38 -6.58 16.73
CA ALA A 417 25.62 -5.37 16.42
C ALA A 417 25.51 -4.47 17.66
N ARG A 418 25.24 -3.19 17.44
CA ARG A 418 24.85 -2.24 18.49
C ARG A 418 23.57 -1.54 18.05
N ALA A 419 22.55 -1.53 18.90
CA ALA A 419 21.31 -0.84 18.59
C ALA A 419 21.04 0.30 19.60
N ALA A 420 20.53 1.42 19.08
CA ALA A 420 20.09 2.54 19.88
C ALA A 420 18.56 2.65 19.80
N ILE A 421 17.88 2.31 20.90
CA ILE A 421 16.44 2.46 21.04
C ILE A 421 16.16 3.85 21.60
N PHE A 422 15.17 4.53 21.02
CA PHE A 422 14.74 5.85 21.47
C PHE A 422 13.35 5.77 22.08
N THR A 423 13.13 6.49 23.18
CA THR A 423 11.80 6.67 23.75
C THR A 423 10.91 7.50 22.80
N PRO A 424 9.58 7.46 22.94
CA PRO A 424 8.67 8.30 22.16
C PRO A 424 8.97 9.81 22.25
N SER A 425 9.64 10.26 23.33
CA SER A 425 10.13 11.63 23.51
C SER A 425 11.52 11.87 22.89
N ALA A 426 11.98 11.01 22.00
CA ALA A 426 13.27 11.05 21.30
C ALA A 426 14.52 11.01 22.24
N GLN A 427 14.36 10.52 23.48
CA GLN A 427 15.50 10.31 24.36
C GLN A 427 16.15 8.96 24.06
N PRO A 428 17.48 8.91 23.85
CA PRO A 428 18.18 7.66 23.64
C PRO A 428 18.20 6.83 24.92
N MET A 429 17.84 5.56 24.80
CA MET A 429 18.22 4.56 25.78
C MET A 429 19.71 4.20 25.58
N PRO A 430 20.40 3.69 26.61
CA PRO A 430 21.76 3.21 26.41
C PRO A 430 21.85 2.26 25.23
N ALA A 431 22.81 2.51 24.31
CA ALA A 431 23.03 1.62 23.18
C ALA A 431 23.63 0.32 23.67
N ASP A 432 22.93 -0.78 23.45
CA ASP A 432 23.38 -2.09 23.85
C ASP A 432 24.00 -2.89 22.72
N THR A 433 24.93 -3.76 23.08
CA THR A 433 25.63 -4.67 22.18
C THR A 433 24.86 -5.99 22.09
N ILE A 434 24.61 -6.43 20.87
CA ILE A 434 23.91 -7.68 20.57
C ILE A 434 24.90 -8.65 19.95
N ALA A 435 25.36 -9.62 20.72
CA ALA A 435 26.25 -10.67 20.23
C ALA A 435 25.55 -11.56 19.17
N PRO A 436 26.30 -12.29 18.32
CA PRO A 436 25.73 -13.34 17.48
C PRO A 436 24.86 -14.32 18.27
N GLY A 437 23.62 -14.57 17.79
CA GLY A 437 22.63 -15.40 18.47
C GLY A 437 21.95 -14.73 19.67
N GLY A 438 22.34 -13.49 20.03
CA GLY A 438 21.75 -12.74 21.15
C GLY A 438 20.54 -11.92 20.74
N GLU A 439 19.87 -11.38 21.76
CA GLU A 439 18.75 -10.46 21.59
C GLU A 439 18.86 -9.21 22.48
N LEU A 440 18.27 -8.12 22.05
CA LEU A 440 18.01 -6.92 22.82
C LEU A 440 16.50 -6.74 22.93
N ARG A 441 16.02 -6.53 24.16
CA ARG A 441 14.60 -6.27 24.42
C ARG A 441 14.42 -4.96 25.16
N ALA A 442 13.45 -4.16 24.70
CA ALA A 442 13.06 -2.93 25.37
C ALA A 442 11.53 -2.83 25.44
N THR A 443 11.05 -2.33 26.58
CA THR A 443 9.62 -2.09 26.81
C THR A 443 9.41 -0.58 26.97
N LEU A 444 8.50 -0.03 26.18
CA LEU A 444 8.24 1.40 26.07
C LEU A 444 6.74 1.67 26.13
N PRO A 445 6.30 2.86 26.56
CA PRO A 445 4.93 3.27 26.30
C PRO A 445 4.70 3.39 24.78
N LEU A 446 3.55 2.87 24.31
CA LEU A 446 3.16 3.01 22.92
C LEU A 446 2.97 4.51 22.61
N PRO A 447 3.57 5.04 21.53
CA PRO A 447 3.28 6.41 21.07
C PRO A 447 1.78 6.60 20.79
N ARG A 448 1.29 7.81 20.92
CA ARG A 448 -0.10 8.12 20.57
C ARG A 448 -0.25 8.12 19.06
N TYR A 449 -1.12 7.28 18.56
CA TYR A 449 -1.51 7.23 17.15
C TYR A 449 -2.93 7.76 16.96
N ALA A 450 -3.21 8.26 15.76
CA ALA A 450 -4.59 8.44 15.28
C ALA A 450 -5.25 7.07 15.11
N ARG A 451 -6.56 7.03 14.89
CA ARG A 451 -7.27 5.80 14.54
C ARG A 451 -6.63 5.17 13.31
N THR A 452 -6.45 3.84 13.34
CA THR A 452 -5.92 3.06 12.22
C THR A 452 -7.08 2.68 11.28
N GLU A 453 -7.65 3.67 10.65
CA GLU A 453 -8.73 3.49 9.68
C GLU A 453 -8.23 3.73 8.25
N PRO A 454 -8.80 3.05 7.25
CA PRO A 454 -8.45 3.27 5.86
C PRO A 454 -8.68 4.74 5.48
N TRP A 455 -7.64 5.40 4.93
CA TRP A 455 -7.67 6.84 4.64
C TRP A 455 -8.82 7.25 3.72
N TRP A 456 -9.26 6.36 2.83
CA TRP A 456 -10.37 6.62 1.90
C TRP A 456 -11.74 6.58 2.57
N LEU A 457 -11.86 5.96 3.75
CA LEU A 457 -13.12 5.87 4.52
C LEU A 457 -13.29 7.02 5.51
N VAL A 458 -12.21 7.73 5.88
CA VAL A 458 -12.23 8.80 6.91
C VAL A 458 -13.26 9.88 6.61
N GLY A 459 -13.37 10.30 5.35
CA GLY A 459 -14.30 11.34 4.91
C GLY A 459 -15.66 10.82 4.43
N GLY A 460 -15.87 9.50 4.44
CA GLY A 460 -17.04 8.89 3.81
C GLY A 460 -17.07 9.09 2.29
N ARG A 461 -18.27 9.18 1.71
CA ARG A 461 -18.49 9.35 0.26
C ARG A 461 -19.27 10.61 -0.08
N ALA A 462 -18.92 11.22 -1.21
CA ALA A 462 -19.71 12.26 -1.87
C ALA A 462 -20.25 11.68 -3.19
N GLY A 463 -21.45 11.13 -3.19
CA GLY A 463 -21.97 10.30 -4.28
C GLY A 463 -21.16 9.01 -4.42
N ASP A 464 -20.67 8.74 -5.63
CA ASP A 464 -19.85 7.56 -5.94
C ASP A 464 -18.34 7.89 -6.04
N LEU A 465 -17.89 8.83 -5.21
CA LEU A 465 -16.48 9.11 -4.93
C LEU A 465 -16.24 9.11 -3.42
N PHE A 466 -15.13 8.52 -2.99
CA PHE A 466 -14.64 8.69 -1.62
C PHE A 466 -14.21 10.15 -1.40
N ALA A 467 -14.65 10.74 -0.28
CA ALA A 467 -14.39 12.13 0.06
C ALA A 467 -12.98 12.34 0.68
N ALA A 468 -12.00 11.61 0.19
CA ALA A 468 -10.61 11.74 0.59
C ALA A 468 -9.92 12.89 -0.17
N PRO A 469 -8.87 13.52 0.40
CA PRO A 469 -8.07 14.49 -0.32
C PRO A 469 -7.45 13.87 -1.59
N ALA A 470 -7.58 14.54 -2.73
CA ALA A 470 -7.09 14.00 -4.00
C ALA A 470 -5.58 13.69 -3.98
N ALA A 471 -4.78 14.42 -3.20
CA ALA A 471 -3.34 14.16 -3.06
C ALA A 471 -3.02 12.80 -2.42
N THR A 472 -3.98 12.12 -1.80
CA THR A 472 -3.76 10.78 -1.21
C THR A 472 -3.65 9.68 -2.24
N VAL A 473 -4.12 9.88 -3.48
CA VAL A 473 -3.98 8.90 -4.57
C VAL A 473 -2.57 8.88 -5.17
N ASP A 474 -1.75 9.91 -4.92
CA ASP A 474 -0.36 10.01 -5.40
C ASP A 474 0.55 8.99 -4.69
N ASP A 475 0.16 8.57 -3.49
CA ASP A 475 0.90 7.58 -2.73
C ASP A 475 0.50 6.16 -3.17
N GLU A 476 1.51 5.34 -3.33
CA GLU A 476 1.38 3.90 -3.18
C GLU A 476 0.61 3.60 -1.91
N VAL A 477 -0.15 2.52 -1.87
CA VAL A 477 -0.98 2.22 -0.71
C VAL A 477 -0.30 2.62 0.60
N ARG A 478 -0.77 3.70 1.18
CA ARG A 478 -0.38 4.11 2.52
C ARG A 478 -0.73 2.97 3.45
N SER A 479 0.30 2.36 4.01
CA SER A 479 0.09 1.61 5.21
C SER A 479 -0.15 2.63 6.33
N ASP A 480 -1.40 2.88 6.67
CA ASP A 480 -1.77 3.66 7.87
C ASP A 480 -1.42 2.87 9.15
N ARG A 481 -0.79 1.72 8.97
CA ARG A 481 -0.37 0.85 10.05
C ARG A 481 0.90 1.38 10.69
N PRO A 482 0.91 1.55 12.01
CA PRO A 482 2.09 1.99 12.74
C PRO A 482 3.30 1.09 12.53
N VAL A 483 4.47 1.70 12.31
CA VAL A 483 5.75 1.00 12.09
C VAL A 483 6.76 1.45 13.13
N ALA A 484 7.41 0.51 13.78
CA ALA A 484 8.58 0.77 14.61
C ALA A 484 9.84 0.84 13.73
N SER A 485 10.75 1.75 14.07
CA SER A 485 11.98 1.98 13.33
C SER A 485 13.15 2.15 14.31
N VAL A 486 14.19 1.32 14.17
CA VAL A 486 15.35 1.31 15.08
C VAL A 486 16.65 1.30 14.27
N PRO A 487 17.54 2.29 14.48
CA PRO A 487 18.88 2.26 13.91
C PRO A 487 19.77 1.28 14.66
N ALA A 488 20.55 0.51 13.92
CA ALA A 488 21.57 -0.38 14.45
C ALA A 488 22.89 -0.17 13.70
N LEU A 489 24.01 -0.52 14.32
CA LEU A 489 25.34 -0.50 13.75
C LEU A 489 25.86 -1.92 13.65
N VAL A 490 26.31 -2.32 12.47
CA VAL A 490 27.01 -3.59 12.21
C VAL A 490 28.30 -3.27 11.49
N ASP A 491 29.45 -3.64 12.05
CA ASP A 491 30.78 -3.31 11.53
C ASP A 491 30.96 -1.80 11.19
N GLY A 492 30.35 -0.90 11.97
CA GLY A 492 30.38 0.55 11.75
C GLY A 492 29.42 1.08 10.70
N ILE A 493 28.63 0.21 10.05
CA ILE A 493 27.64 0.58 9.04
C ILE A 493 26.27 0.73 9.69
N THR A 494 25.60 1.85 9.44
CA THR A 494 24.24 2.07 9.94
C THR A 494 23.23 1.27 9.13
N VAL A 495 22.47 0.46 9.84
CA VAL A 495 21.34 -0.34 9.32
C VAL A 495 20.06 0.16 9.95
N GLN A 496 19.06 0.50 9.14
CA GLN A 496 17.76 0.94 9.63
C GLN A 496 16.79 -0.26 9.65
N LEU A 497 16.50 -0.75 10.86
CA LEU A 497 15.52 -1.81 11.06
C LEU A 497 14.11 -1.22 11.10
N ARG A 498 13.14 -1.89 10.47
CA ARG A 498 11.73 -1.48 10.47
C ARG A 498 10.85 -2.71 10.65
N ALA A 499 9.80 -2.59 11.46
CA ALA A 499 8.81 -3.65 11.66
C ALA A 499 7.42 -3.03 11.88
N PRO A 500 6.34 -3.65 11.36
CA PRO A 500 4.99 -3.25 11.74
C PRO A 500 4.81 -3.46 13.24
N ILE A 501 4.03 -2.58 13.87
CA ILE A 501 3.62 -2.81 15.25
C ILE A 501 2.43 -3.76 15.22
N THR A 502 2.56 -4.91 15.90
CA THR A 502 1.59 -6.00 15.85
C THR A 502 1.15 -6.44 17.24
N PHE A 503 0.03 -7.10 17.32
CA PHE A 503 -0.37 -7.91 18.45
C PHE A 503 -0.20 -9.38 18.08
N ASN A 504 0.47 -10.16 18.94
CA ASN A 504 0.71 -11.57 18.72
C ASN A 504 0.00 -12.38 19.79
N ARG A 505 -0.73 -13.41 19.37
CA ARG A 505 -1.35 -14.39 20.26
C ARG A 505 -1.07 -15.80 19.79
N VAL A 506 -1.11 -16.73 20.70
CA VAL A 506 -1.03 -18.16 20.37
C VAL A 506 -2.45 -18.70 20.23
N ASP A 507 -2.74 -19.29 19.08
CA ASP A 507 -3.96 -20.03 18.78
C ASP A 507 -3.61 -21.52 18.82
N GLU A 508 -4.37 -22.32 19.55
CA GLU A 508 -4.06 -23.74 19.75
C GLU A 508 -4.07 -24.57 18.45
N THR A 509 -4.79 -24.11 17.44
CA THR A 509 -4.92 -24.82 16.14
C THR A 509 -4.04 -24.24 15.03
N ARG A 510 -3.70 -22.94 15.11
CA ARG A 510 -2.97 -22.19 14.07
C ARG A 510 -1.54 -21.84 14.45
N GLY A 511 -1.18 -21.97 15.74
CA GLY A 511 0.08 -21.50 16.29
C GLY A 511 0.07 -20.00 16.53
N GLU A 512 1.16 -19.31 16.23
CA GLU A 512 1.25 -17.86 16.41
C GLU A 512 0.39 -17.14 15.36
N VAL A 513 -0.55 -16.33 15.84
CA VAL A 513 -1.39 -15.44 15.02
C VAL A 513 -0.97 -14.01 15.29
N THR A 514 -0.56 -13.34 14.24
CA THR A 514 -0.11 -11.95 14.26
C THR A 514 -1.17 -11.07 13.61
N THR A 515 -1.66 -10.05 14.33
CA THR A 515 -2.56 -9.02 13.81
C THR A 515 -1.89 -7.65 13.89
N PRO A 516 -2.08 -6.74 12.91
CA PRO A 516 -1.61 -5.37 13.02
C PRO A 516 -2.23 -4.66 14.23
N LEU A 517 -1.48 -3.75 14.87
CA LEU A 517 -2.04 -2.85 15.88
C LEU A 517 -3.26 -2.11 15.31
N ALA A 518 -4.38 -2.19 16.00
CA ALA A 518 -5.57 -1.41 15.71
C ALA A 518 -5.81 -0.35 16.81
N VAL A 519 -5.74 0.92 16.43
CA VAL A 519 -6.16 2.05 17.26
C VAL A 519 -7.59 2.39 16.89
N VAL A 520 -8.53 2.14 17.80
CA VAL A 520 -9.97 2.12 17.55
C VAL A 520 -10.72 3.19 18.35
N PRO A 521 -11.96 3.55 17.99
CA PRO A 521 -12.83 4.33 18.86
C PRO A 521 -13.02 3.64 20.22
N ARG A 522 -13.20 4.40 21.29
CA ARG A 522 -13.44 3.83 22.63
C ARG A 522 -14.67 2.92 22.70
N VAL A 523 -15.68 3.22 21.87
CA VAL A 523 -16.90 2.43 21.73
C VAL A 523 -17.22 2.26 20.25
N SER A 524 -17.47 1.03 19.82
CA SER A 524 -17.99 0.71 18.48
C SER A 524 -19.50 0.46 18.58
N VAL A 525 -20.24 1.01 17.62
CA VAL A 525 -21.70 0.91 17.54
C VAL A 525 -22.07 0.48 16.13
N THR A 526 -22.67 -0.70 15.97
CA THR A 526 -23.10 -1.20 14.65
C THR A 526 -24.57 -1.65 14.71
N LEU A 527 -25.26 -1.55 13.58
CA LEU A 527 -26.61 -2.06 13.39
C LEU A 527 -26.53 -3.40 12.65
N ASP A 528 -27.18 -4.43 13.17
CA ASP A 528 -27.30 -5.70 12.44
C ASP A 528 -28.19 -5.50 11.20
N GLY A 529 -27.73 -5.98 10.05
CA GLY A 529 -28.52 -6.06 8.83
C GLY A 529 -28.42 -4.90 7.85
N GLY A 530 -27.52 -3.91 8.06
CA GLY A 530 -27.19 -2.86 7.07
C GLY A 530 -28.42 -2.19 6.44
N ALA A 531 -28.68 -2.45 5.16
CA ALA A 531 -29.84 -1.90 4.44
C ALA A 531 -31.00 -2.90 4.35
N THR A 532 -32.23 -2.43 4.51
CA THR A 532 -33.45 -3.24 4.33
C THR A 532 -34.37 -2.58 3.32
N ALA A 533 -34.76 -3.30 2.29
CA ALA A 533 -35.81 -2.86 1.36
C ALA A 533 -37.19 -3.25 1.86
N LEU A 534 -38.15 -2.31 1.86
CA LEU A 534 -39.54 -2.53 2.18
C LEU A 534 -40.38 -2.46 0.90
N ALA A 535 -41.17 -3.49 0.64
CA ALA A 535 -41.91 -3.62 -0.61
C ALA A 535 -43.09 -2.64 -0.75
N ARG A 536 -43.56 -2.01 0.34
CA ARG A 536 -44.78 -1.16 0.32
C ARG A 536 -44.62 0.04 1.25
N ALA A 537 -44.65 1.22 0.69
CA ALA A 537 -44.72 2.47 1.45
C ALA A 537 -46.05 2.59 2.20
N GLY A 538 -46.05 3.18 3.42
CA GLY A 538 -47.22 3.39 4.25
C GLY A 538 -47.82 2.13 4.89
N ALA A 539 -47.25 0.95 4.64
CA ALA A 539 -47.67 -0.27 5.34
C ALA A 539 -47.16 -0.26 6.80
N PRO A 540 -47.94 -0.81 7.77
CA PRO A 540 -47.46 -0.98 9.14
C PRO A 540 -46.18 -1.83 9.18
N LEU A 541 -45.16 -1.31 9.81
CA LEU A 541 -43.90 -1.97 10.04
C LEU A 541 -43.78 -2.39 11.50
N VAL A 542 -43.38 -3.64 11.75
CA VAL A 542 -42.93 -4.12 13.06
C VAL A 542 -41.63 -4.88 12.82
N ARG A 543 -40.55 -4.40 13.42
CA ARG A 543 -39.20 -5.00 13.24
C ARG A 543 -38.42 -4.94 14.53
N ASP A 544 -37.64 -5.97 14.76
CA ASP A 544 -36.61 -5.95 15.78
C ASP A 544 -35.33 -5.40 15.13
N VAL A 545 -34.73 -4.36 15.74
CA VAL A 545 -33.49 -3.70 15.34
C VAL A 545 -32.47 -3.99 16.41
N THR A 546 -31.45 -4.72 16.07
CA THR A 546 -30.36 -5.08 16.99
C THR A 546 -29.16 -4.15 16.79
N VAL A 547 -28.75 -3.53 17.87
CA VAL A 547 -27.54 -2.71 17.97
C VAL A 547 -26.46 -3.55 18.62
N ARG A 548 -25.32 -3.72 17.97
CA ARG A 548 -24.12 -4.30 18.58
C ARG A 548 -23.23 -3.19 19.09
N VAL A 549 -22.79 -3.35 20.32
CA VAL A 549 -21.94 -2.38 21.00
C VAL A 549 -20.72 -3.11 21.57
N THR A 550 -19.52 -2.61 21.25
CA THR A 550 -18.27 -3.13 21.79
C THR A 550 -17.49 -2.01 22.46
N GLY A 551 -17.13 -2.18 23.72
CA GLY A 551 -16.26 -1.28 24.45
C GLY A 551 -14.80 -1.70 24.30
N PHE A 552 -13.87 -0.75 24.07
CA PHE A 552 -12.44 -0.99 23.98
C PHE A 552 -11.64 -0.33 25.13
N ALA A 553 -12.34 0.28 26.09
CA ALA A 553 -11.69 0.79 27.31
C ALA A 553 -11.06 -0.34 28.11
N GLN A 554 -10.07 -0.05 28.94
CA GLN A 554 -9.37 -1.07 29.75
C GLN A 554 -10.23 -1.68 30.86
N ARG A 555 -11.32 -1.02 31.24
CA ARG A 555 -12.23 -1.47 32.29
C ARG A 555 -13.67 -1.44 31.80
N ALA A 556 -14.48 -2.33 32.38
CA ALA A 556 -15.90 -2.32 32.12
C ALA A 556 -16.53 -0.97 32.55
N GLU A 557 -17.45 -0.46 31.75
CA GLU A 557 -18.15 0.79 32.04
C GLU A 557 -19.64 0.68 31.69
N SER A 558 -20.48 1.37 32.46
CA SER A 558 -21.91 1.46 32.17
C SER A 558 -22.15 2.41 31.01
N ALA A 559 -23.06 2.02 30.13
CA ALA A 559 -23.45 2.80 28.96
C ALA A 559 -24.95 2.72 28.70
N THR A 560 -25.43 3.62 27.86
CA THR A 560 -26.83 3.67 27.45
C THR A 560 -26.88 3.69 25.91
N VAL A 561 -27.64 2.77 25.33
CA VAL A 561 -27.90 2.66 23.89
C VAL A 561 -29.20 3.37 23.56
N ALA A 562 -29.23 4.14 22.46
CA ALA A 562 -30.44 4.78 21.93
C ALA A 562 -30.50 4.62 20.42
N LEU A 563 -31.71 4.59 19.85
CA LEU A 563 -31.95 4.65 18.42
C LEU A 563 -32.48 6.04 18.03
N ARG A 564 -31.92 6.62 16.98
CA ARG A 564 -32.52 7.72 16.23
C ARG A 564 -33.35 7.13 15.10
N LEU A 565 -34.63 7.36 15.14
CA LEU A 565 -35.57 6.83 14.16
C LEU A 565 -36.08 7.95 13.25
N PRO A 566 -36.34 7.67 11.97
CA PRO A 566 -37.03 8.61 11.09
C PRO A 566 -38.47 8.85 11.54
N ALA A 567 -39.05 9.96 11.10
CA ALA A 567 -40.43 10.29 11.37
C ALA A 567 -41.37 9.15 10.92
N GLY A 568 -42.34 8.82 11.76
CA GLY A 568 -43.30 7.73 11.52
C GLY A 568 -42.92 6.40 12.16
N LEU A 569 -41.71 6.26 12.72
CA LEU A 569 -41.30 5.09 13.50
C LEU A 569 -41.13 5.43 14.98
N ALA A 570 -41.41 4.46 15.85
CA ALA A 570 -41.17 4.52 17.29
C ALA A 570 -40.61 3.19 17.79
N ALA A 571 -39.66 3.25 18.73
CA ALA A 571 -39.17 2.08 19.44
C ALA A 571 -40.00 1.77 20.68
N ASP A 572 -39.97 0.53 21.14
CA ASP A 572 -40.61 0.06 22.38
C ASP A 572 -40.04 0.78 23.63
N ARG A 573 -38.85 1.29 23.56
CA ARG A 573 -38.17 2.07 24.61
C ARG A 573 -37.25 3.11 23.99
N ALA A 574 -37.07 4.24 24.65
CA ALA A 574 -36.20 5.32 24.18
C ALA A 574 -34.71 4.96 24.30
N THR A 575 -34.34 4.24 25.36
CA THR A 575 -32.96 3.85 25.67
C THR A 575 -32.90 2.47 26.30
N ALA A 576 -31.73 1.83 26.24
CA ALA A 576 -31.43 0.57 26.92
C ALA A 576 -30.07 0.64 27.62
N PRO A 577 -30.00 0.24 28.89
CA PRO A 577 -28.69 0.15 29.57
C PRO A 577 -27.90 -1.05 29.08
N VAL A 578 -26.56 -0.89 29.07
CA VAL A 578 -25.60 -1.95 28.73
C VAL A 578 -24.33 -1.77 29.56
N VAL A 579 -23.66 -2.87 29.87
CA VAL A 579 -22.33 -2.83 30.49
C VAL A 579 -21.30 -3.19 29.42
N LEU A 580 -20.47 -2.25 29.05
CA LEU A 580 -19.39 -2.46 28.08
C LEU A 580 -18.24 -3.21 28.74
N VAL A 581 -18.10 -4.48 28.43
CA VAL A 581 -16.96 -5.29 28.84
C VAL A 581 -15.88 -5.20 27.75
N PRO A 582 -14.59 -4.94 28.10
CA PRO A 582 -13.53 -4.75 27.13
C PRO A 582 -13.45 -5.87 26.08
N GLY A 583 -13.53 -5.51 24.80
CA GLY A 583 -13.44 -6.43 23.67
C GLY A 583 -14.65 -7.36 23.47
N VAL A 584 -15.69 -7.28 24.32
CA VAL A 584 -16.86 -8.16 24.21
C VAL A 584 -18.01 -7.42 23.54
N ALA A 585 -18.46 -7.93 22.39
CA ALA A 585 -19.63 -7.42 21.71
C ALA A 585 -20.92 -7.74 22.48
N GLN A 586 -21.74 -6.74 22.72
CA GLN A 586 -23.04 -6.84 23.39
C GLN A 586 -24.14 -6.50 22.40
N ALA A 587 -25.22 -7.28 22.38
CA ALA A 587 -26.37 -7.04 21.51
C ALA A 587 -27.53 -6.43 22.32
N VAL A 588 -28.06 -5.32 21.81
CA VAL A 588 -29.25 -4.65 22.38
C VAL A 588 -30.32 -4.57 21.30
N THR A 589 -31.44 -5.19 21.50
CA THR A 589 -32.57 -5.22 20.54
C THR A 589 -33.67 -4.27 20.93
N PHE A 590 -34.12 -3.46 19.98
CA PHE A 590 -35.26 -2.57 20.08
C PHE A 590 -36.37 -3.07 19.14
N ARG A 591 -37.60 -3.06 19.61
CA ARG A 591 -38.78 -3.35 18.77
C ARG A 591 -39.30 -2.04 18.19
N VAL A 592 -39.12 -1.86 16.89
CA VAL A 592 -39.49 -0.66 16.15
C VAL A 592 -40.82 -0.89 15.44
N ARG A 593 -41.74 0.07 15.56
CA ARG A 593 -43.10 0.03 14.94
C ARG A 593 -43.41 1.37 14.29
N GLY A 594 -44.24 1.34 13.26
CA GLY A 594 -44.76 2.55 12.62
C GLY A 594 -44.97 2.38 11.12
N THR A 595 -44.94 3.49 10.39
CA THR A 595 -45.09 3.53 8.94
C THR A 595 -44.06 4.48 8.35
N LEU A 596 -43.56 4.17 7.15
CA LEU A 596 -42.62 5.03 6.41
C LEU A 596 -43.26 5.45 5.08
N ALA A 597 -43.05 6.71 4.70
CA ALA A 597 -43.34 7.18 3.36
C ALA A 597 -42.39 6.50 2.34
N ALA A 598 -42.69 6.64 1.04
CA ALA A 598 -41.73 6.20 0.00
C ALA A 598 -40.46 7.03 0.06
N GLY A 599 -39.31 6.37 -0.10
CA GLY A 599 -38.00 7.02 -0.10
C GLY A 599 -36.97 6.29 0.74
N ARG A 600 -35.77 6.86 0.78
CA ARG A 600 -34.68 6.39 1.63
C ARG A 600 -34.84 6.99 3.04
N HIS A 601 -34.73 6.15 4.05
CA HIS A 601 -34.77 6.53 5.45
C HIS A 601 -33.54 6.00 6.17
N GLU A 602 -33.01 6.78 7.10
CA GLU A 602 -31.81 6.41 7.86
C GLU A 602 -32.17 6.19 9.34
N LEU A 603 -31.71 5.07 9.87
CA LEU A 603 -31.70 4.79 11.30
C LEU A 603 -30.27 4.95 11.80
N GLN A 604 -30.10 5.56 12.96
CA GLN A 604 -28.81 5.69 13.61
C GLN A 604 -28.87 5.16 15.03
N ALA A 605 -27.88 4.35 15.42
CA ALA A 605 -27.71 3.97 16.80
C ALA A 605 -26.67 4.86 17.46
N THR A 606 -26.86 5.17 18.74
CA THR A 606 -25.90 5.92 19.56
C THR A 606 -25.68 5.21 20.88
N VAL A 607 -24.46 5.33 21.42
CA VAL A 607 -24.11 4.85 22.75
C VAL A 607 -23.48 5.98 23.54
N THR A 608 -23.98 6.19 24.75
CA THR A 608 -23.44 7.19 25.68
C THR A 608 -22.78 6.47 26.87
N ALA A 609 -21.51 6.73 27.10
CA ALA A 609 -20.71 6.25 28.22
C ALA A 609 -19.77 7.35 28.71
N GLY A 610 -19.56 7.49 30.01
CA GLY A 610 -18.64 8.47 30.57
C GLY A 610 -18.90 9.93 30.12
N GLY A 611 -20.17 10.28 29.85
CA GLY A 611 -20.55 11.63 29.39
C GLY A 611 -20.26 11.93 27.90
N ARG A 612 -19.82 10.94 27.13
CA ARG A 612 -19.57 11.06 25.68
C ARG A 612 -20.50 10.15 24.89
N THR A 613 -20.81 10.51 23.66
CA THR A 613 -21.69 9.76 22.76
C THR A 613 -20.90 9.32 21.53
N TRP A 614 -21.08 8.05 21.13
CA TRP A 614 -20.52 7.45 19.93
C TRP A 614 -21.65 6.93 19.03
N SER A 615 -21.43 6.97 17.73
CA SER A 615 -22.35 6.44 16.70
C SER A 615 -21.61 5.73 15.57
N GLU A 616 -20.33 5.50 15.72
CA GLU A 616 -19.46 4.92 14.70
C GLU A 616 -19.27 3.43 14.95
N GLY A 617 -19.32 2.63 13.89
CA GLY A 617 -18.99 1.21 13.91
C GLY A 617 -17.50 0.97 13.65
N PHE A 618 -17.00 -0.11 14.23
CA PHE A 618 -15.70 -0.72 13.89
C PHE A 618 -15.98 -2.19 13.58
N GLN A 619 -15.48 -2.64 12.42
CA GLN A 619 -15.54 -4.02 11.95
C GLN A 619 -14.17 -4.54 11.59
#